data_cc82187e043e47c5ee8c16f69f65bb0d
#
_entry.id   cc82187e043e47c5ee8c16f69f65bb0d
#
_cell.length_a   1.000
_cell.length_b   1.000
_cell.length_c   1.000
_cell.angle_alpha   90.00
_cell.angle_beta   90.00
_cell.angle_gamma   90.00
#
_symmetry.space_group_name_H-M   'P 1'
#
loop_
_entity.id
_entity.type
_entity.pdbx_description
1 polymer ?
#
loop_
_entity_poly.entity_id
_entity_poly.type
_entity_poly.pdbx_seq_one_letter_code
_entity_poly.pdbx_strand_id
1 'polypeptide(L)'
;QTDASINPGNSGGALVDMSGKLVGINTAIFSGSGSSAGVGFAIPAEMVRRVVEGAVSVGRVVRTWSGIRGQTVDSEMAATMNLARPGGVLVTEVYPNSAAAQAGLRRGDVIVSLGGSEVNDESGLRYLAATKAPNEAVVFEFYRGGRKLDGRGILSVPPGRGGADSRVIEGKNSFGGLSVATLNPALADEKGLDPFSHGVVVTAVAPNSAAQQSGFQIGDLIVEINGDAIENIEALNTKLAREERGQVTIKRGDRPITAVLDL
;
A
#
# COMPACT_ATOMS: atom_id res chain seq x y z
N GLN A 1 -8.91 19.05 -0.25
CA GLN A 1 -8.32 20.37 -0.40
C GLN A 1 -9.32 21.43 0.07
N THR A 2 -8.84 22.57 0.56
CA THR A 2 -9.65 23.71 1.01
C THR A 2 -8.92 25.01 0.68
N ASP A 3 -9.68 26.06 0.44
CA ASP A 3 -9.23 27.44 0.30
C ASP A 3 -9.25 28.21 1.66
N ALA A 4 -9.74 27.57 2.71
CA ALA A 4 -9.64 28.14 4.06
C ALA A 4 -8.18 28.42 4.43
N SER A 5 -7.92 29.56 5.06
CA SER A 5 -6.58 29.97 5.44
C SER A 5 -6.02 29.08 6.54
N ILE A 6 -5.20 28.10 6.14
CA ILE A 6 -4.46 27.23 7.05
C ILE A 6 -3.04 27.82 7.19
N ASN A 7 -2.59 28.02 8.42
CA ASN A 7 -1.25 28.53 8.73
C ASN A 7 -0.56 27.61 9.75
N PRO A 8 0.77 27.72 9.92
CA PRO A 8 1.49 27.01 10.96
C PRO A 8 0.82 27.21 12.33
N GLY A 9 0.61 26.11 13.05
CA GLY A 9 -0.17 26.07 14.31
C GLY A 9 -1.60 25.57 14.15
N ASN A 10 -2.16 25.56 12.93
CA ASN A 10 -3.51 25.02 12.68
C ASN A 10 -3.54 23.51 12.43
N SER A 11 -2.38 22.86 12.26
CA SER A 11 -2.28 21.42 12.10
C SER A 11 -2.84 20.67 13.30
N GLY A 12 -3.70 19.67 13.06
CA GLY A 12 -4.47 18.97 14.10
C GLY A 12 -5.75 19.67 14.52
N GLY A 13 -5.97 20.93 14.10
CA GLY A 13 -7.20 21.68 14.35
C GLY A 13 -8.35 21.24 13.45
N ALA A 14 -9.57 21.45 13.90
CA ALA A 14 -10.79 21.12 13.17
C ALA A 14 -11.03 22.05 11.99
N LEU A 15 -11.37 21.47 10.83
CA LEU A 15 -12.02 22.19 9.74
C LEU A 15 -13.52 21.93 9.84
N VAL A 16 -14.29 22.99 10.00
CA VAL A 16 -15.75 22.91 10.18
C VAL A 16 -16.49 23.67 9.08
N ASP A 17 -17.68 23.23 8.76
CA ASP A 17 -18.57 23.95 7.85
C ASP A 17 -19.35 25.07 8.58
N MET A 18 -20.15 25.82 7.84
CA MET A 18 -20.94 26.93 8.37
C MET A 18 -22.02 26.50 9.38
N SER A 19 -22.33 25.21 9.46
CA SER A 19 -23.22 24.63 10.48
C SER A 19 -22.49 24.15 11.73
N GLY A 20 -21.16 24.30 11.77
CA GLY A 20 -20.32 23.81 12.86
C GLY A 20 -19.99 22.32 12.79
N LYS A 21 -20.34 21.64 11.70
CA LYS A 21 -20.04 20.21 11.50
C LYS A 21 -18.59 20.02 11.09
N LEU A 22 -17.93 19.03 11.69
CA LEU A 22 -16.57 18.65 11.35
C LEU A 22 -16.52 18.12 9.89
N VAL A 23 -15.73 18.77 9.05
CA VAL A 23 -15.45 18.40 7.66
C VAL A 23 -14.13 17.67 7.55
N GLY A 24 -13.14 18.06 8.39
CA GLY A 24 -11.82 17.43 8.38
C GLY A 24 -10.91 17.93 9.48
N ILE A 25 -9.70 17.39 9.51
CA ILE A 25 -8.61 17.82 10.40
C ILE A 25 -7.48 18.40 9.55
N ASN A 26 -7.09 19.64 9.84
CA ASN A 26 -6.05 20.34 9.12
C ASN A 26 -4.70 19.61 9.24
N THR A 27 -3.97 19.48 8.12
CA THR A 27 -2.68 18.76 8.11
C THR A 27 -1.54 19.57 7.54
N ALA A 28 -1.70 20.11 6.33
CA ALA A 28 -0.62 20.73 5.58
C ALA A 28 -1.13 21.89 4.72
N ILE A 29 -0.20 22.73 4.28
CA ILE A 29 -0.44 23.75 3.27
C ILE A 29 0.51 23.54 2.08
N PHE A 30 0.07 23.93 0.90
CA PHE A 30 0.96 24.09 -0.24
C PHE A 30 1.51 25.52 -0.21
N SER A 31 2.78 25.68 0.13
CA SER A 31 3.38 27.00 0.29
C SER A 31 4.88 26.98 0.04
N GLY A 32 5.35 27.91 -0.76
CA GLY A 32 6.78 28.19 -0.96
C GLY A 32 7.37 29.12 0.11
N SER A 33 6.54 29.83 0.88
CA SER A 33 6.95 30.82 1.89
C SER A 33 6.64 30.43 3.34
N GLY A 34 5.98 29.27 3.55
CA GLY A 34 5.53 28.83 4.88
C GLY A 34 4.22 29.45 5.36
N SER A 35 3.61 30.34 4.58
CA SER A 35 2.30 30.94 4.87
C SER A 35 1.25 30.43 3.89
N SER A 36 -0.04 30.51 4.24
CA SER A 36 -1.12 30.07 3.36
C SER A 36 -1.08 30.76 2.00
N ALA A 37 -0.98 29.98 0.93
CA ALA A 37 -1.11 30.42 -0.45
C ALA A 37 -2.52 30.18 -1.04
N GLY A 38 -3.53 30.00 -0.17
CA GLY A 38 -4.91 29.72 -0.57
C GLY A 38 -5.17 28.25 -0.92
N VAL A 39 -4.20 27.37 -0.65
CA VAL A 39 -4.38 25.91 -0.82
C VAL A 39 -3.95 25.21 0.46
N GLY A 40 -4.93 24.63 1.16
CA GLY A 40 -4.73 23.81 2.32
C GLY A 40 -5.21 22.39 2.13
N PHE A 41 -4.71 21.50 2.99
CA PHE A 41 -5.07 20.10 3.01
C PHE A 41 -5.59 19.73 4.39
N ALA A 42 -6.70 18.98 4.40
CA ALA A 42 -7.27 18.41 5.61
C ALA A 42 -7.59 16.93 5.37
N ILE A 43 -7.44 16.11 6.42
CA ILE A 43 -7.92 14.73 6.40
C ILE A 43 -9.43 14.76 6.54
N PRO A 44 -10.22 14.19 5.64
CA PRO A 44 -11.67 14.17 5.71
C PRO A 44 -12.19 13.57 7.03
N ALA A 45 -13.23 14.13 7.61
CA ALA A 45 -13.81 13.71 8.90
C ALA A 45 -14.22 12.22 8.90
N GLU A 46 -14.66 11.69 7.77
CA GLU A 46 -15.02 10.28 7.64
C GLU A 46 -13.81 9.36 7.82
N MET A 47 -12.66 9.72 7.25
CA MET A 47 -11.41 8.97 7.45
C MET A 47 -10.92 9.08 8.91
N VAL A 48 -11.00 10.28 9.51
CA VAL A 48 -10.66 10.48 10.92
C VAL A 48 -11.51 9.59 11.81
N ARG A 49 -12.82 9.54 11.57
CA ARG A 49 -13.75 8.68 12.32
C ARG A 49 -13.33 7.22 12.23
N ARG A 50 -12.98 6.70 11.04
CA ARG A 50 -12.53 5.31 10.86
C ARG A 50 -11.25 5.00 11.62
N VAL A 51 -10.29 5.92 11.59
CA VAL A 51 -9.04 5.77 12.34
C VAL A 51 -9.30 5.70 13.85
N VAL A 52 -10.15 6.60 14.37
CA VAL A 52 -10.51 6.64 15.79
C VAL A 52 -11.28 5.37 16.19
N GLU A 53 -12.29 4.96 15.43
CA GLU A 53 -13.05 3.74 15.68
C GLU A 53 -12.13 2.50 15.72
N GLY A 54 -11.18 2.38 14.78
CA GLY A 54 -10.20 1.31 14.75
C GLY A 54 -9.25 1.34 15.94
N ALA A 55 -8.71 2.52 16.27
CA ALA A 55 -7.80 2.70 17.40
C ALA A 55 -8.48 2.37 18.76
N VAL A 56 -9.74 2.77 18.93
CA VAL A 56 -10.51 2.51 20.16
C VAL A 56 -10.97 1.06 20.27
N SER A 57 -11.43 0.45 19.17
CA SER A 57 -12.03 -0.90 19.21
C SER A 57 -11.01 -2.03 19.17
N VAL A 58 -9.92 -1.89 18.40
CA VAL A 58 -8.93 -2.95 18.19
C VAL A 58 -7.48 -2.51 18.43
N GLY A 59 -7.28 -1.30 18.94
CA GLY A 59 -5.95 -0.75 19.29
C GLY A 59 -5.05 -0.44 18.09
N ARG A 60 -5.59 -0.46 16.86
CA ARG A 60 -4.83 -0.15 15.64
C ARG A 60 -5.71 0.45 14.56
N VAL A 61 -5.11 1.16 13.62
CA VAL A 61 -5.79 1.63 12.42
C VAL A 61 -6.11 0.43 11.53
N VAL A 62 -7.39 0.24 11.23
CA VAL A 62 -7.86 -0.82 10.32
C VAL A 62 -8.27 -0.15 9.02
N ARG A 63 -7.54 -0.46 7.94
CA ARG A 63 -7.87 -0.01 6.58
C ARG A 63 -8.36 -1.18 5.77
N THR A 64 -9.43 -0.99 5.05
CA THR A 64 -9.89 -1.95 4.05
C THR A 64 -9.22 -1.66 2.72
N TRP A 65 -9.10 -2.68 1.91
CA TRP A 65 -8.54 -2.58 0.58
C TRP A 65 -9.41 -3.29 -0.47
N SER A 66 -9.26 -2.88 -1.72
CA SER A 66 -9.99 -3.50 -2.84
C SER A 66 -9.35 -4.79 -3.35
N GLY A 67 -8.04 -4.96 -3.12
CA GLY A 67 -7.24 -6.04 -3.70
C GLY A 67 -6.90 -5.82 -5.17
N ILE A 68 -6.68 -4.58 -5.55
CA ILE A 68 -6.35 -4.18 -6.93
C ILE A 68 -4.98 -3.52 -6.93
N ARG A 69 -4.15 -3.92 -7.89
CA ARG A 69 -3.06 -3.11 -8.43
C ARG A 69 -3.53 -2.50 -9.73
N GLY A 70 -3.34 -1.21 -9.91
CA GLY A 70 -3.78 -0.51 -11.11
C GLY A 70 -2.95 0.73 -11.37
N GLN A 71 -3.26 1.39 -12.46
CA GLN A 71 -2.69 2.68 -12.81
C GLN A 71 -3.80 3.63 -13.24
N THR A 72 -3.62 4.90 -12.93
CA THR A 72 -4.54 5.95 -13.34
C THR A 72 -4.62 6.04 -14.86
N VAL A 73 -5.83 6.12 -15.39
CA VAL A 73 -6.06 6.26 -16.84
C VAL A 73 -5.90 7.72 -17.23
N ASP A 74 -4.83 8.01 -17.96
CA ASP A 74 -4.57 9.31 -18.57
C ASP A 74 -5.32 9.52 -19.89
N SER A 75 -5.08 10.65 -20.55
CA SER A 75 -5.76 11.02 -21.79
C SER A 75 -5.41 10.11 -22.97
N GLU A 76 -4.17 9.64 -23.05
CA GLU A 76 -3.70 8.75 -24.13
C GLU A 76 -4.31 7.36 -23.98
N MET A 77 -4.29 6.83 -22.77
CA MET A 77 -4.92 5.56 -22.44
C MET A 77 -6.43 5.59 -22.67
N ALA A 78 -7.11 6.66 -22.26
CA ALA A 78 -8.55 6.82 -22.46
C ALA A 78 -8.92 6.78 -23.94
N ALA A 79 -8.15 7.48 -24.79
CA ALA A 79 -8.35 7.48 -26.25
C ALA A 79 -8.17 6.07 -26.84
N THR A 80 -7.10 5.36 -26.42
CA THR A 80 -6.81 3.99 -26.88
C THR A 80 -7.90 2.99 -26.47
N MET A 81 -8.50 3.20 -25.30
CA MET A 81 -9.53 2.33 -24.72
C MET A 81 -10.95 2.73 -25.09
N ASN A 82 -11.12 3.74 -25.95
CA ASN A 82 -12.43 4.31 -26.32
C ASN A 82 -13.28 4.75 -25.12
N LEU A 83 -12.64 5.33 -24.11
CA LEU A 83 -13.33 5.93 -22.97
C LEU A 83 -13.71 7.37 -23.29
N ALA A 84 -14.87 7.82 -22.82
CA ALA A 84 -15.38 9.16 -23.11
C ALA A 84 -14.51 10.29 -22.52
N ARG A 85 -13.74 9.99 -21.48
CA ARG A 85 -12.85 10.93 -20.79
C ARG A 85 -11.73 10.19 -20.07
N PRO A 86 -10.59 10.85 -19.78
CA PRO A 86 -9.59 10.31 -18.87
C PRO A 86 -10.16 10.17 -17.46
N GLY A 87 -9.55 9.32 -16.67
CA GLY A 87 -9.94 9.00 -15.29
C GLY A 87 -10.30 7.53 -15.12
N GLY A 88 -10.38 7.12 -13.86
CA GLY A 88 -10.52 5.73 -13.49
C GLY A 88 -9.18 5.03 -13.29
N VAL A 89 -9.26 3.75 -12.96
CA VAL A 89 -8.10 2.90 -12.68
C VAL A 89 -8.10 1.69 -13.58
N LEU A 90 -7.10 1.59 -14.45
CA LEU A 90 -6.83 0.39 -15.24
C LEU A 90 -6.27 -0.70 -14.32
N VAL A 91 -6.98 -1.80 -14.21
CA VAL A 91 -6.58 -2.97 -13.42
C VAL A 91 -5.41 -3.66 -14.11
N THR A 92 -4.26 -3.72 -13.45
CA THR A 92 -3.08 -4.46 -13.89
C THR A 92 -2.97 -5.82 -13.22
N GLU A 93 -3.49 -5.92 -11.97
CA GLU A 93 -3.50 -7.17 -11.22
C GLU A 93 -4.64 -7.18 -10.21
N VAL A 94 -5.19 -8.38 -9.92
CA VAL A 94 -6.24 -8.60 -8.91
C VAL A 94 -5.74 -9.64 -7.92
N TYR A 95 -5.76 -9.29 -6.65
CA TYR A 95 -5.34 -10.21 -5.59
C TYR A 95 -6.39 -11.32 -5.40
N PRO A 96 -5.97 -12.59 -5.28
CA PRO A 96 -6.90 -13.71 -5.10
C PRO A 96 -7.81 -13.53 -3.87
N ASN A 97 -9.07 -13.91 -4.01
CA ASN A 97 -10.09 -13.84 -2.95
C ASN A 97 -10.39 -12.43 -2.40
N SER A 98 -9.87 -11.38 -3.03
CA SER A 98 -10.17 -9.99 -2.68
C SER A 98 -11.59 -9.57 -3.07
N ALA A 99 -12.03 -8.39 -2.61
CA ALA A 99 -13.29 -7.80 -3.05
C ALA A 99 -13.37 -7.65 -4.58
N ALA A 100 -12.28 -7.26 -5.21
CA ALA A 100 -12.17 -7.15 -6.66
C ALA A 100 -12.32 -8.51 -7.37
N ALA A 101 -11.68 -9.56 -6.83
CA ALA A 101 -11.81 -10.91 -7.37
C ALA A 101 -13.25 -11.42 -7.26
N GLN A 102 -13.92 -11.18 -6.11
CA GLN A 102 -15.33 -11.52 -5.89
C GLN A 102 -16.24 -10.77 -6.85
N ALA A 103 -15.95 -9.49 -7.15
CA ALA A 103 -16.68 -8.69 -8.12
C ALA A 103 -16.43 -9.11 -9.58
N GLY A 104 -15.54 -10.08 -9.81
CA GLY A 104 -15.22 -10.60 -11.15
C GLY A 104 -14.34 -9.65 -11.96
N LEU A 105 -13.65 -8.72 -11.33
CA LEU A 105 -12.66 -7.85 -11.96
C LEU A 105 -11.47 -8.64 -12.47
N ARG A 106 -10.88 -8.17 -13.58
CA ARG A 106 -9.75 -8.80 -14.27
C ARG A 106 -8.78 -7.75 -14.77
N ARG A 107 -7.57 -8.16 -15.04
CA ARG A 107 -6.60 -7.34 -15.76
C ARG A 107 -7.21 -6.79 -17.05
N GLY A 108 -7.03 -5.50 -17.29
CA GLY A 108 -7.56 -4.77 -18.45
C GLY A 108 -8.92 -4.10 -18.23
N ASP A 109 -9.58 -4.33 -17.09
CA ASP A 109 -10.78 -3.56 -16.72
C ASP A 109 -10.40 -2.15 -16.31
N VAL A 110 -11.29 -1.17 -16.53
CA VAL A 110 -11.13 0.20 -16.05
C VAL A 110 -12.21 0.51 -15.03
N ILE A 111 -11.83 0.64 -13.76
CA ILE A 111 -12.74 0.96 -12.67
C ILE A 111 -13.04 2.46 -12.71
N VAL A 112 -14.33 2.79 -12.67
CA VAL A 112 -14.81 4.19 -12.72
C VAL A 112 -15.69 4.56 -11.53
N SER A 113 -16.15 3.59 -10.74
CA SER A 113 -16.91 3.84 -9.51
C SER A 113 -16.69 2.75 -8.47
N LEU A 114 -16.70 3.12 -7.19
CA LEU A 114 -16.71 2.22 -6.04
C LEU A 114 -17.75 2.67 -5.04
N GLY A 115 -18.74 1.80 -4.77
CA GLY A 115 -19.81 2.08 -3.81
C GLY A 115 -20.63 3.34 -4.15
N GLY A 116 -20.85 3.60 -5.43
CA GLY A 116 -21.57 4.76 -5.94
C GLY A 116 -20.76 6.06 -6.00
N SER A 117 -19.50 6.04 -5.54
CA SER A 117 -18.60 7.19 -5.64
C SER A 117 -17.69 7.05 -6.86
N GLU A 118 -17.46 8.15 -7.55
CA GLU A 118 -16.61 8.19 -8.72
C GLU A 118 -15.13 7.92 -8.38
N VAL A 119 -14.47 7.12 -9.21
CA VAL A 119 -13.05 6.82 -9.13
C VAL A 119 -12.34 7.55 -10.27
N ASN A 120 -11.49 8.52 -9.95
CA ASN A 120 -10.75 9.31 -10.94
C ASN A 120 -9.31 8.83 -11.12
N ASP A 121 -8.72 8.28 -10.06
CA ASP A 121 -7.31 7.84 -10.03
C ASP A 121 -7.11 6.72 -8.99
N GLU A 122 -5.90 6.17 -8.97
CA GLU A 122 -5.54 5.10 -8.03
C GLU A 122 -5.62 5.54 -6.56
N SER A 123 -5.22 6.77 -6.27
CA SER A 123 -5.28 7.32 -4.91
C SER A 123 -6.73 7.46 -4.43
N GLY A 124 -7.63 7.90 -5.31
CA GLY A 124 -9.07 7.98 -5.08
C GLY A 124 -9.69 6.60 -4.82
N LEU A 125 -9.34 5.58 -5.61
CA LEU A 125 -9.81 4.22 -5.40
C LEU A 125 -9.36 3.69 -4.03
N ARG A 126 -8.09 3.89 -3.67
CA ARG A 126 -7.52 3.49 -2.39
C ARG A 126 -8.20 4.21 -1.23
N TYR A 127 -8.42 5.51 -1.37
CA TYR A 127 -9.15 6.31 -0.39
C TYR A 127 -10.57 5.81 -0.19
N LEU A 128 -11.34 5.62 -1.27
CA LEU A 128 -12.72 5.14 -1.20
C LEU A 128 -12.82 3.77 -0.53
N ALA A 129 -11.92 2.85 -0.86
CA ALA A 129 -11.86 1.56 -0.17
C ALA A 129 -11.56 1.75 1.33
N ALA A 130 -10.55 2.54 1.69
CA ALA A 130 -10.12 2.73 3.08
C ALA A 130 -11.17 3.44 3.97
N THR A 131 -12.13 4.17 3.40
CA THR A 131 -13.23 4.81 4.13
C THR A 131 -14.38 3.85 4.43
N LYS A 132 -14.42 2.66 3.82
CA LYS A 132 -15.46 1.66 4.06
C LYS A 132 -15.16 0.79 5.27
N ALA A 133 -16.19 0.19 5.86
CA ALA A 133 -16.02 -0.74 6.97
C ALA A 133 -15.48 -2.09 6.49
N PRO A 134 -14.71 -2.83 7.32
CA PRO A 134 -14.45 -4.23 7.07
C PRO A 134 -15.76 -5.03 6.95
N ASN A 135 -15.81 -5.95 5.98
CA ASN A 135 -16.98 -6.75 5.62
C ASN A 135 -18.14 -5.95 5.00
N GLU A 136 -17.91 -4.69 4.60
CA GLU A 136 -18.89 -3.91 3.83
C GLU A 136 -18.94 -4.41 2.39
N ALA A 137 -20.17 -4.69 1.91
CA ALA A 137 -20.41 -5.03 0.52
C ALA A 137 -20.40 -3.76 -0.34
N VAL A 138 -19.63 -3.76 -1.41
CA VAL A 138 -19.54 -2.64 -2.34
C VAL A 138 -19.80 -3.09 -3.77
N VAL A 139 -20.26 -2.16 -4.59
CA VAL A 139 -20.39 -2.34 -6.04
C VAL A 139 -19.22 -1.63 -6.72
N PHE A 140 -18.53 -2.35 -7.59
CA PHE A 140 -17.59 -1.78 -8.55
C PHE A 140 -18.29 -1.57 -9.87
N GLU A 141 -18.21 -0.37 -10.45
CA GLU A 141 -18.56 -0.15 -11.85
C GLU A 141 -17.28 -0.02 -12.67
N PHE A 142 -17.22 -0.71 -13.78
CA PHE A 142 -16.02 -0.77 -14.61
C PHE A 142 -16.32 -0.97 -16.08
N TYR A 143 -15.38 -0.61 -16.93
CA TYR A 143 -15.43 -0.90 -18.37
C TYR A 143 -14.58 -2.13 -18.68
N ARG A 144 -15.13 -3.03 -19.52
CA ARG A 144 -14.44 -4.17 -20.11
C ARG A 144 -14.74 -4.25 -21.59
N GLY A 145 -13.69 -4.08 -22.43
CA GLY A 145 -13.90 -4.09 -23.89
C GLY A 145 -14.93 -3.05 -24.35
N GLY A 146 -14.91 -1.85 -23.78
CA GLY A 146 -15.84 -0.76 -24.11
C GLY A 146 -17.26 -0.90 -23.52
N ARG A 147 -17.57 -1.98 -22.81
CA ARG A 147 -18.88 -2.18 -22.17
C ARG A 147 -18.82 -1.84 -20.68
N LYS A 148 -19.78 -1.07 -20.20
CA LYS A 148 -19.95 -0.80 -18.78
C LYS A 148 -20.58 -2.00 -18.10
N LEU A 149 -19.95 -2.49 -17.05
CA LEU A 149 -20.36 -3.61 -16.21
C LEU A 149 -20.33 -3.20 -14.74
N ASP A 150 -20.99 -3.99 -13.91
CA ASP A 150 -20.89 -3.91 -12.46
C ASP A 150 -20.60 -5.27 -11.83
N GLY A 151 -20.01 -5.24 -10.66
CA GLY A 151 -19.73 -6.44 -9.86
C GLY A 151 -19.75 -6.10 -8.37
N ARG A 152 -20.11 -7.09 -7.55
CA ARG A 152 -20.17 -6.94 -6.09
C ARG A 152 -19.02 -7.68 -5.43
N GLY A 153 -18.39 -7.03 -4.46
CA GLY A 153 -17.38 -7.64 -3.60
C GLY A 153 -17.53 -7.18 -2.16
N ILE A 154 -16.93 -7.91 -1.24
CA ILE A 154 -16.92 -7.58 0.19
C ILE A 154 -15.51 -7.08 0.52
N LEU A 155 -15.42 -5.81 0.94
CA LEU A 155 -14.15 -5.22 1.35
C LEU A 155 -13.66 -5.89 2.64
N SER A 156 -12.38 -6.24 2.65
CA SER A 156 -11.73 -6.84 3.80
C SER A 156 -10.44 -6.07 4.14
N VAL A 157 -9.88 -6.33 5.29
CA VAL A 157 -8.50 -5.93 5.59
C VAL A 157 -7.53 -6.71 4.69
N PRO A 158 -6.34 -6.17 4.37
CA PRO A 158 -5.32 -6.91 3.65
C PRO A 158 -5.05 -8.25 4.35
N PRO A 159 -4.99 -9.37 3.60
CA PRO A 159 -4.77 -10.68 4.20
C PRO A 159 -3.35 -10.85 4.76
N GLY A 160 -3.22 -11.68 5.78
CA GLY A 160 -1.97 -11.97 6.47
C GLY A 160 -1.95 -11.40 7.89
N ARG A 161 -0.82 -11.60 8.55
CA ARG A 161 -0.52 -11.00 9.85
C ARG A 161 0.55 -9.94 9.65
N GLY A 162 0.41 -8.78 10.26
CA GLY A 162 1.47 -7.79 10.37
C GLY A 162 2.71 -8.43 11.01
N GLY A 163 3.76 -7.67 11.28
CA GLY A 163 5.09 -8.15 11.69
C GLY A 163 5.24 -9.19 12.82
N ALA A 164 4.13 -9.85 13.20
CA ALA A 164 4.09 -10.85 14.27
C ALA A 164 4.90 -12.15 14.00
N ASP A 165 5.21 -12.44 12.73
CA ASP A 165 5.93 -13.65 12.31
C ASP A 165 7.41 -13.35 11.97
N SER A 166 8.01 -12.34 12.59
CA SER A 166 9.45 -12.02 12.42
C SER A 166 10.32 -13.10 13.04
N ARG A 167 11.36 -13.51 12.29
CA ARG A 167 12.41 -14.44 12.76
C ARG A 167 13.77 -13.79 12.69
N VAL A 168 14.62 -14.08 13.65
CA VAL A 168 16.02 -13.65 13.63
C VAL A 168 16.83 -14.65 12.82
N ILE A 169 17.64 -14.15 11.89
CA ILE A 169 18.65 -14.95 11.20
C ILE A 169 19.90 -14.95 12.05
N GLU A 170 20.25 -16.12 12.54
CA GLU A 170 21.49 -16.35 13.32
C GLU A 170 22.58 -16.83 12.36
N GLY A 171 23.84 -16.56 12.70
CA GLY A 171 24.99 -17.02 11.93
C GLY A 171 26.08 -15.96 11.79
N LYS A 172 27.18 -16.38 11.18
CA LYS A 172 28.35 -15.51 10.89
C LYS A 172 28.34 -14.98 9.45
N ASN A 173 27.31 -15.33 8.68
CA ASN A 173 27.13 -14.88 7.31
C ASN A 173 26.64 -13.42 7.26
N SER A 174 26.54 -12.86 6.06
CA SER A 174 26.13 -11.46 5.83
C SER A 174 24.70 -11.14 6.29
N PHE A 175 23.87 -12.14 6.58
CA PHE A 175 22.50 -11.99 7.07
C PHE A 175 22.39 -12.07 8.60
N GLY A 176 23.49 -12.48 9.27
CA GLY A 176 23.51 -12.65 10.72
C GLY A 176 23.13 -11.37 11.46
N GLY A 177 22.08 -11.43 12.29
CA GLY A 177 21.50 -10.30 13.01
C GLY A 177 20.36 -9.57 12.32
N LEU A 178 19.87 -10.09 11.18
CA LEU A 178 18.60 -9.63 10.61
C LEU A 178 17.42 -10.21 11.38
N SER A 179 16.43 -9.38 11.66
CA SER A 179 15.06 -9.84 11.88
C SER A 179 14.30 -9.72 10.57
N VAL A 180 13.66 -10.79 10.14
CA VAL A 180 12.99 -10.86 8.83
C VAL A 180 11.59 -11.46 8.97
N ALA A 181 10.70 -11.09 8.05
CA ALA A 181 9.37 -11.67 7.93
C ALA A 181 9.03 -11.94 6.47
N THR A 182 8.25 -13.00 6.20
CA THR A 182 7.66 -13.20 4.88
C THR A 182 6.68 -12.06 4.60
N LEU A 183 6.87 -11.37 3.47
CA LEU A 183 5.97 -10.28 3.08
C LEU A 183 4.59 -10.85 2.74
N ASN A 184 3.58 -10.23 3.29
CA ASN A 184 2.17 -10.47 2.98
C ASN A 184 1.46 -9.12 2.88
N PRO A 185 0.25 -9.04 2.29
CA PRO A 185 -0.44 -7.76 2.10
C PRO A 185 -0.64 -6.93 3.36
N ALA A 186 -0.90 -7.56 4.51
CA ALA A 186 -1.08 -6.84 5.78
C ALA A 186 0.24 -6.20 6.27
N LEU A 187 1.36 -6.92 6.15
CA LEU A 187 2.68 -6.41 6.49
C LEU A 187 3.15 -5.34 5.49
N ALA A 188 2.83 -5.52 4.21
CA ALA A 188 3.12 -4.54 3.18
C ALA A 188 2.39 -3.21 3.44
N ASP A 189 1.09 -3.25 3.77
CA ASP A 189 0.32 -2.05 4.14
C ASP A 189 0.90 -1.37 5.38
N GLU A 190 1.27 -2.15 6.41
CA GLU A 190 1.91 -1.63 7.63
C GLU A 190 3.24 -0.92 7.35
N LYS A 191 4.04 -1.44 6.43
CA LYS A 191 5.37 -0.93 6.09
C LYS A 191 5.39 0.06 4.92
N GLY A 192 4.24 0.35 4.31
CA GLY A 192 4.14 1.21 3.13
C GLY A 192 4.77 0.60 1.88
N LEU A 193 4.82 -0.73 1.81
CA LEU A 193 5.30 -1.50 0.66
C LEU A 193 4.11 -1.87 -0.25
N ASP A 194 4.42 -2.29 -1.47
CA ASP A 194 3.40 -2.78 -2.40
C ASP A 194 2.83 -4.13 -1.94
N PRO A 195 1.51 -4.21 -1.66
CA PRO A 195 0.84 -5.42 -1.19
C PRO A 195 0.91 -6.64 -2.14
N PHE A 196 1.28 -6.41 -3.39
CA PHE A 196 1.46 -7.46 -4.41
C PHE A 196 2.91 -7.92 -4.53
N SER A 197 3.83 -7.33 -3.78
CA SER A 197 5.21 -7.78 -3.76
C SER A 197 5.35 -9.06 -2.95
N HIS A 198 6.28 -9.92 -3.37
CA HIS A 198 6.67 -11.15 -2.71
C HIS A 198 8.11 -11.05 -2.26
N GLY A 199 8.46 -11.76 -1.20
CA GLY A 199 9.81 -11.79 -0.68
C GLY A 199 9.90 -11.85 0.84
N VAL A 200 11.10 -11.63 1.35
CA VAL A 200 11.40 -11.58 2.77
C VAL A 200 11.81 -10.16 3.15
N VAL A 201 11.00 -9.48 3.95
CA VAL A 201 11.26 -8.10 4.38
C VAL A 201 12.11 -8.07 5.64
N VAL A 202 13.08 -7.17 5.67
CA VAL A 202 13.90 -6.87 6.84
C VAL A 202 13.09 -6.00 7.81
N THR A 203 12.79 -6.54 9.00
CA THR A 203 12.00 -5.85 10.03
C THR A 203 12.85 -5.17 11.09
N ALA A 204 14.07 -5.70 11.33
CA ALA A 204 15.09 -5.06 12.17
C ALA A 204 16.48 -5.51 11.75
N VAL A 205 17.49 -4.69 12.11
CA VAL A 205 18.92 -4.99 11.93
C VAL A 205 19.60 -4.80 13.28
N ALA A 206 20.22 -5.84 13.80
CA ALA A 206 20.91 -5.77 15.08
C ALA A 206 22.14 -4.86 15.00
N PRO A 207 22.38 -3.99 15.98
CA PRO A 207 23.58 -3.16 16.04
C PRO A 207 24.87 -4.01 16.04
N ASN A 208 25.89 -3.56 15.31
CA ASN A 208 27.19 -4.22 15.18
C ASN A 208 27.14 -5.65 14.62
N SER A 209 26.04 -6.03 13.96
CA SER A 209 25.88 -7.33 13.31
C SER A 209 26.56 -7.39 11.94
N ALA A 210 26.76 -8.61 11.43
CA ALA A 210 27.24 -8.82 10.07
C ALA A 210 26.29 -8.22 9.03
N ALA A 211 25.00 -8.30 9.28
CA ALA A 211 23.97 -7.70 8.42
C ALA A 211 24.09 -6.17 8.34
N GLN A 212 24.35 -5.50 9.46
CA GLN A 212 24.58 -4.04 9.45
C GLN A 212 25.84 -3.69 8.65
N GLN A 213 26.91 -4.46 8.81
CA GLN A 213 28.18 -4.26 8.07
C GLN A 213 28.00 -4.51 6.57
N SER A 214 27.13 -5.45 6.20
CA SER A 214 26.73 -5.73 4.80
C SER A 214 25.81 -4.67 4.20
N GLY A 215 25.36 -3.68 4.99
CA GLY A 215 24.57 -2.54 4.52
C GLY A 215 23.06 -2.79 4.42
N PHE A 216 22.55 -3.86 5.03
CA PHE A 216 21.10 -4.06 5.14
C PHE A 216 20.42 -2.97 5.95
N GLN A 217 19.20 -2.62 5.56
CA GLN A 217 18.37 -1.61 6.22
C GLN A 217 16.97 -2.17 6.48
N ILE A 218 16.31 -1.61 7.51
CA ILE A 218 14.90 -1.91 7.77
C ILE A 218 14.07 -1.50 6.54
N GLY A 219 13.19 -2.39 6.08
CA GLY A 219 12.37 -2.19 4.89
C GLY A 219 12.98 -2.75 3.61
N ASP A 220 14.23 -3.23 3.62
CA ASP A 220 14.77 -3.97 2.48
C ASP A 220 13.95 -5.24 2.25
N LEU A 221 13.61 -5.50 1.00
CA LEU A 221 12.90 -6.71 0.59
C LEU A 221 13.85 -7.62 -0.19
N ILE A 222 14.20 -8.75 0.41
CA ILE A 222 15.04 -9.79 -0.23
C ILE A 222 14.14 -10.54 -1.22
N VAL A 223 14.48 -10.47 -2.50
CA VAL A 223 13.64 -11.01 -3.58
C VAL A 223 14.29 -12.14 -4.37
N GLU A 224 15.62 -12.21 -4.38
CA GLU A 224 16.34 -13.19 -5.21
C GLU A 224 17.72 -13.51 -4.64
N ILE A 225 18.13 -14.76 -4.73
CA ILE A 225 19.51 -15.24 -4.44
C ILE A 225 19.93 -16.16 -5.56
N ASN A 226 21.04 -15.82 -6.24
CA ASN A 226 21.62 -16.58 -7.38
C ASN A 226 20.63 -16.85 -8.51
N GLY A 227 19.73 -15.91 -8.81
CA GLY A 227 18.71 -16.05 -9.86
C GLY A 227 17.44 -16.77 -9.40
N ASP A 228 17.42 -17.33 -8.19
CA ASP A 228 16.23 -17.99 -7.64
C ASP A 228 15.41 -17.02 -6.79
N ALA A 229 14.10 -16.97 -7.03
CA ALA A 229 13.18 -16.14 -6.29
C ALA A 229 13.07 -16.56 -4.81
N ILE A 230 13.13 -15.60 -3.92
CA ILE A 230 12.94 -15.79 -2.47
C ILE A 230 11.54 -15.32 -2.10
N GLU A 231 10.59 -16.25 -2.02
CA GLU A 231 9.18 -15.93 -1.73
C GLU A 231 8.84 -15.88 -0.23
N ASN A 232 9.61 -16.58 0.60
CA ASN A 232 9.34 -16.72 2.04
C ASN A 232 10.63 -17.04 2.83
N ILE A 233 10.51 -17.05 4.17
CA ILE A 233 11.64 -17.33 5.09
C ILE A 233 12.19 -18.76 4.89
N GLU A 234 11.35 -19.74 4.56
CA GLU A 234 11.82 -21.12 4.33
C GLU A 234 12.75 -21.19 3.10
N ALA A 235 12.37 -20.51 2.01
CA ALA A 235 13.21 -20.40 0.81
C ALA A 235 14.53 -19.71 1.13
N LEU A 236 14.50 -18.59 1.88
CA LEU A 236 15.70 -17.89 2.34
C LEU A 236 16.61 -18.82 3.16
N ASN A 237 16.09 -19.47 4.20
CA ASN A 237 16.87 -20.36 5.05
C ASN A 237 17.47 -21.54 4.26
N THR A 238 16.74 -22.05 3.29
CA THR A 238 17.24 -23.14 2.44
C THR A 238 18.45 -22.70 1.62
N LYS A 239 18.43 -21.46 1.12
CA LYS A 239 19.56 -20.89 0.38
C LYS A 239 20.76 -20.65 1.29
N LEU A 240 20.55 -20.02 2.46
CA LEU A 240 21.61 -19.75 3.44
C LEU A 240 22.25 -21.03 3.99
N ALA A 241 21.53 -22.16 4.01
CA ALA A 241 22.05 -23.44 4.48
C ALA A 241 22.86 -24.22 3.41
N ARG A 242 22.69 -23.90 2.13
CA ARG A 242 23.26 -24.68 1.02
C ARG A 242 24.40 -23.98 0.30
N GLU A 243 24.44 -22.68 0.36
CA GLU A 243 25.34 -21.87 -0.43
C GLU A 243 26.21 -21.01 0.50
N GLU A 244 27.52 -20.98 0.27
CA GLU A 244 28.46 -20.21 1.10
C GLU A 244 28.54 -18.74 0.65
N ARG A 245 28.30 -18.48 -0.64
CA ARG A 245 28.37 -17.16 -1.24
C ARG A 245 27.43 -17.04 -2.44
N GLY A 246 26.82 -15.89 -2.60
CA GLY A 246 25.89 -15.70 -3.70
C GLY A 246 25.57 -14.26 -4.03
N GLN A 247 25.01 -14.09 -5.23
CA GLN A 247 24.47 -12.83 -5.66
C GLN A 247 23.07 -12.64 -5.04
N VAL A 248 22.92 -11.62 -4.22
CA VAL A 248 21.68 -11.29 -3.53
C VAL A 248 21.08 -10.03 -4.13
N THR A 249 19.82 -10.10 -4.54
CA THR A 249 19.05 -8.95 -4.99
C THR A 249 18.01 -8.58 -3.94
N ILE A 250 18.08 -7.34 -3.49
CA ILE A 250 17.09 -6.74 -2.61
C ILE A 250 16.39 -5.58 -3.33
N LYS A 251 15.17 -5.26 -2.91
CA LYS A 251 14.51 -3.99 -3.26
C LYS A 251 14.54 -3.07 -2.06
N ARG A 252 15.02 -1.84 -2.25
CA ARG A 252 14.97 -0.75 -1.27
C ARG A 252 14.07 0.34 -1.82
N GLY A 253 12.83 0.37 -1.34
CA GLY A 253 11.76 1.05 -2.07
C GLY A 253 11.58 0.40 -3.44
N ASP A 254 11.52 1.23 -4.50
CA ASP A 254 11.38 0.74 -5.88
C ASP A 254 12.72 0.40 -6.58
N ARG A 255 13.85 0.55 -5.87
CA ARG A 255 15.19 0.37 -6.48
C ARG A 255 15.71 -1.03 -6.19
N PRO A 256 16.02 -1.83 -7.21
CA PRO A 256 16.75 -3.07 -7.03
C PRO A 256 18.23 -2.77 -6.72
N ILE A 257 18.77 -3.47 -5.74
CA ILE A 257 20.19 -3.43 -5.36
C ILE A 257 20.69 -4.87 -5.37
N THR A 258 21.77 -5.13 -6.10
CA THR A 258 22.36 -6.45 -6.19
C THR A 258 23.80 -6.40 -5.66
N ALA A 259 24.14 -7.34 -4.80
CA ALA A 259 25.48 -7.47 -4.21
C ALA A 259 25.86 -8.95 -4.09
N VAL A 260 27.15 -9.23 -4.05
CA VAL A 260 27.67 -10.58 -3.74
C VAL A 260 27.97 -10.62 -2.24
N LEU A 261 27.29 -11.52 -1.53
CA LEU A 261 27.33 -11.65 -0.08
C LEU A 261 27.72 -13.08 0.33
N ASP A 262 28.26 -13.21 1.56
CA ASP A 262 28.42 -14.51 2.21
C ASP A 262 27.05 -14.95 2.76
N LEU A 263 26.63 -16.17 2.40
CA LEU A 263 25.31 -16.72 2.68
C LEU A 263 25.31 -17.61 3.91
#